data_5291ad40bcf6236777cb649f0cc188de
#
_entry.id   5291ad40bcf6236777cb649f0cc188de
#
_cell.length_a   1.000
_cell.length_b   1.000
_cell.length_c   1.000
_cell.angle_alpha   90.00
_cell.angle_beta   90.00
_cell.angle_gamma   90.00
#
_symmetry.space_group_name_H-M   'P 1'
#
loop_
_entity.id
_entity.type
_entity.pdbx_description
1 polymer ?
#
loop_
_entity_poly.entity_id
_entity_poly.type
_entity_poly.pdbx_seq_one_letter_code
_entity_poly.pdbx_strand_id
1 'polypeptide(L)'
;MEPTINCLNCAKVYPRRKLHCPQCGQIGVPKLYKYLRFNEHSLSLLINKKIWCPKAKTLNDPFEFHFQLTDSSFCGIPICQSSIEESKNAIKEFGVICLSEINDDILMWSHYTDGHTGFCIEFERSENNDLGNWDYCLPVTYDAVEIPCFDSKSIKEKASVAKIVSSKAPNWSYEKEWRLIVDHEYADALISLPGKITTVIFGCKMDTTRRRTIANILSIDVSYCEAIQLKNSFGFDIKPILFKAIIE
;
A
#
# COMPACT_ATOMS: atom_id res chain seq x y z
N MET A 1 -1.65 -1.84 19.14
CA MET A 1 -0.54 -2.84 19.16
C MET A 1 0.05 -2.94 17.74
N GLU A 2 1.34 -3.26 17.61
CA GLU A 2 1.93 -3.51 16.28
C GLU A 2 1.31 -4.77 15.66
N PRO A 3 0.92 -4.75 14.37
CA PRO A 3 0.37 -5.93 13.71
C PRO A 3 1.39 -7.08 13.71
N THR A 4 0.91 -8.29 13.97
CA THR A 4 1.73 -9.49 13.97
C THR A 4 1.26 -10.48 12.91
N ILE A 5 2.14 -11.40 12.52
CA ILE A 5 1.87 -12.50 11.62
C ILE A 5 2.37 -13.80 12.22
N ASN A 6 1.66 -14.90 11.96
CA ASN A 6 2.12 -16.23 12.27
C ASN A 6 3.00 -16.76 11.13
N CYS A 7 4.19 -17.23 11.44
CA CYS A 7 5.05 -17.88 10.47
C CYS A 7 4.39 -19.18 9.95
N LEU A 8 4.23 -19.28 8.64
CA LEU A 8 3.63 -20.47 8.02
C LEU A 8 4.51 -21.73 8.15
N ASN A 9 5.80 -21.55 8.42
CA ASN A 9 6.75 -22.69 8.54
C ASN A 9 6.95 -23.16 9.99
N CYS A 10 7.01 -22.25 10.98
CA CYS A 10 7.33 -22.61 12.36
C CYS A 10 6.34 -22.07 13.40
N ALA A 11 5.22 -21.51 12.96
CA ALA A 11 4.16 -20.92 13.79
C ALA A 11 4.61 -19.80 14.76
N LYS A 12 5.85 -19.30 14.66
CA LYS A 12 6.32 -18.17 15.46
C LYS A 12 5.54 -16.91 15.14
N VAL A 13 4.99 -16.27 16.16
CA VAL A 13 4.37 -14.93 16.03
C VAL A 13 5.47 -13.86 16.04
N TYR A 14 5.43 -12.96 15.06
CA TYR A 14 6.41 -11.86 14.97
C TYR A 14 5.79 -10.63 14.29
N PRO A 15 6.40 -9.44 14.43
CA PRO A 15 5.89 -8.22 13.79
C PRO A 15 5.75 -8.37 12.27
N ARG A 16 4.55 -8.07 11.76
CA ARG A 16 4.19 -8.24 10.35
C ARG A 16 5.06 -7.43 9.39
N ARG A 17 5.58 -6.30 9.85
CA ARG A 17 6.49 -5.45 9.06
C ARG A 17 7.84 -6.11 8.76
N LYS A 18 8.29 -7.06 9.59
CA LYS A 18 9.52 -7.79 9.33
C LYS A 18 9.36 -8.68 8.11
N LEU A 19 10.33 -8.65 7.22
CA LEU A 19 10.34 -9.48 6.02
C LEU A 19 10.50 -10.96 6.36
N HIS A 20 11.40 -11.28 7.30
CA HIS A 20 11.75 -12.64 7.67
C HIS A 20 11.29 -13.00 9.08
N CYS A 21 10.84 -14.23 9.23
CA CYS A 21 10.62 -14.83 10.54
C CYS A 21 11.95 -14.90 11.31
N PRO A 22 12.03 -14.35 12.53
CA PRO A 22 13.28 -14.33 13.29
C PRO A 22 13.75 -15.71 13.76
N GLN A 23 12.88 -16.73 13.69
CA GLN A 23 13.19 -18.08 14.12
C GLN A 23 13.68 -18.98 12.98
N CYS A 24 13.07 -18.91 11.79
CA CYS A 24 13.38 -19.85 10.70
C CYS A 24 13.74 -19.18 9.37
N GLY A 25 13.77 -17.84 9.31
CA GLY A 25 14.11 -17.09 8.10
C GLY A 25 13.03 -17.06 7.02
N GLN A 26 11.89 -17.75 7.19
CA GLN A 26 10.80 -17.75 6.20
C GLN A 26 10.29 -16.33 5.95
N ILE A 27 10.12 -15.95 4.67
CA ILE A 27 9.52 -14.67 4.28
C ILE A 27 8.02 -14.68 4.65
N GLY A 28 7.56 -13.63 5.35
CA GLY A 28 6.17 -13.51 5.80
C GLY A 28 5.23 -13.00 4.72
N VAL A 29 5.49 -11.79 4.23
CA VAL A 29 4.72 -11.14 3.15
C VAL A 29 5.66 -10.86 2.01
N PRO A 30 5.80 -11.79 1.03
CA PRO A 30 6.81 -11.67 -0.03
C PRO A 30 6.40 -10.75 -1.17
N LYS A 31 5.12 -10.37 -1.23
CA LYS A 31 4.55 -9.66 -2.36
C LYS A 31 3.59 -8.58 -1.88
N LEU A 32 3.53 -7.46 -2.59
CA LEU A 32 2.55 -6.40 -2.38
C LEU A 32 1.93 -6.02 -3.73
N TYR A 33 0.68 -5.60 -3.68
CA TYR A 33 -0.14 -5.37 -4.86
C TYR A 33 -0.56 -3.91 -4.97
N LYS A 34 -0.58 -3.38 -6.21
CA LYS A 34 -1.16 -2.07 -6.49
C LYS A 34 -2.25 -2.19 -7.55
N TYR A 35 -3.44 -1.83 -7.16
CA TYR A 35 -4.60 -1.75 -8.04
C TYR A 35 -4.56 -0.45 -8.83
N LEU A 36 -4.82 -0.51 -10.13
CA LEU A 36 -4.68 0.60 -11.07
C LEU A 36 -5.84 0.65 -12.05
N ARG A 37 -6.31 1.86 -12.32
CA ARG A 37 -7.17 2.14 -13.47
C ARG A 37 -6.34 2.05 -14.74
N PHE A 38 -6.96 1.71 -15.87
CA PHE A 38 -6.31 1.78 -17.17
C PHE A 38 -6.42 3.21 -17.70
N ASN A 39 -5.36 3.98 -17.54
CA ASN A 39 -5.27 5.36 -18.00
C ASN A 39 -3.82 5.73 -18.35
N GLU A 40 -3.59 6.96 -18.81
CA GLU A 40 -2.26 7.46 -19.18
C GLU A 40 -1.24 7.39 -18.02
N HIS A 41 -1.66 7.64 -16.80
CA HIS A 41 -0.77 7.60 -15.63
C HIS A 41 -0.29 6.18 -15.33
N SER A 42 -1.18 5.19 -15.37
CA SER A 42 -0.82 3.79 -15.16
C SER A 42 0.01 3.21 -16.31
N LEU A 43 -0.26 3.62 -17.55
CA LEU A 43 0.57 3.24 -18.69
C LEU A 43 1.95 3.90 -18.62
N SER A 44 2.03 5.18 -18.25
CA SER A 44 3.30 5.87 -18.00
C SER A 44 4.13 5.17 -16.93
N LEU A 45 3.50 4.68 -15.86
CA LEU A 45 4.18 3.87 -14.83
C LEU A 45 4.86 2.64 -15.44
N LEU A 46 4.15 1.90 -16.30
CA LEU A 46 4.67 0.68 -16.91
C LEU A 46 5.81 0.98 -17.90
N ILE A 47 5.68 2.04 -18.69
CA ILE A 47 6.66 2.45 -19.71
C ILE A 47 7.92 3.02 -19.05
N ASN A 48 7.76 3.99 -18.16
CA ASN A 48 8.86 4.76 -17.59
C ASN A 48 9.49 4.12 -16.36
N LYS A 49 8.88 3.03 -15.83
CA LYS A 49 9.28 2.38 -14.59
C LYS A 49 9.35 3.36 -13.40
N LYS A 50 8.41 4.30 -13.39
CA LYS A 50 8.26 5.31 -12.34
C LYS A 50 6.83 5.33 -11.83
N ILE A 51 6.65 5.55 -10.54
CA ILE A 51 5.35 5.62 -9.89
C ILE A 51 5.12 7.02 -9.35
N TRP A 52 3.89 7.54 -9.51
CA TRP A 52 3.49 8.78 -8.87
C TRP A 52 3.36 8.58 -7.36
N CYS A 53 4.02 9.42 -6.59
CA CYS A 53 3.99 9.44 -5.13
C CYS A 53 3.15 10.63 -4.64
N PRO A 54 1.85 10.46 -4.40
CA PRO A 54 1.00 11.55 -3.93
C PRO A 54 1.35 11.94 -2.50
N LYS A 55 1.03 13.19 -2.12
CA LYS A 55 1.07 13.62 -0.72
C LYS A 55 -0.04 12.95 0.09
N ALA A 56 0.25 12.68 1.36
CA ALA A 56 -0.71 12.10 2.30
C ALA A 56 -2.04 12.86 2.37
N LYS A 57 -2.02 14.19 2.27
CA LYS A 57 -3.23 15.04 2.26
C LYS A 57 -4.18 14.82 1.08
N THR A 58 -3.75 14.10 0.04
CA THR A 58 -4.57 13.82 -1.15
C THR A 58 -5.21 12.44 -1.13
N LEU A 59 -5.02 11.68 -0.06
CA LEU A 59 -5.68 10.39 0.12
C LEU A 59 -7.21 10.57 0.25
N ASN A 60 -7.95 9.53 -0.11
CA ASN A 60 -9.42 9.60 -0.23
C ASN A 60 -10.17 9.61 1.11
N ASP A 61 -9.59 9.09 2.18
CA ASP A 61 -10.21 9.11 3.51
C ASP A 61 -9.83 10.40 4.25
N PRO A 62 -10.80 11.27 4.60
CA PRO A 62 -10.54 12.53 5.30
C PRO A 62 -10.00 12.35 6.73
N PHE A 63 -10.10 11.15 7.28
CA PHE A 63 -9.57 10.82 8.62
C PHE A 63 -8.12 10.35 8.62
N GLU A 64 -7.50 10.20 7.46
CA GLU A 64 -6.10 9.77 7.33
C GLU A 64 -5.14 10.76 7.99
N PHE A 65 -4.14 10.22 8.67
CA PHE A 65 -3.07 10.97 9.34
C PHE A 65 -3.57 11.96 10.42
N HIS A 66 -4.78 11.74 10.92
CA HIS A 66 -5.28 12.52 12.05
C HIS A 66 -4.72 11.99 13.37
N PHE A 67 -4.43 12.92 14.28
CA PHE A 67 -4.06 12.62 15.66
C PHE A 67 -4.53 13.74 16.60
N GLN A 68 -4.57 13.45 17.90
CA GLN A 68 -4.89 14.41 18.95
C GLN A 68 -3.71 14.49 19.93
N LEU A 69 -3.59 15.64 20.59
CA LEU A 69 -2.67 15.84 21.73
C LEU A 69 -3.45 15.84 23.03
N THR A 70 -2.97 15.11 24.04
CA THR A 70 -3.59 14.99 25.36
C THR A 70 -3.26 16.16 26.26
N ASP A 71 -2.13 16.83 26.01
CA ASP A 71 -1.67 17.94 26.81
C ASP A 71 -1.69 19.24 26.00
N SER A 72 -2.10 20.31 26.69
CA SER A 72 -2.08 21.67 26.15
C SER A 72 -0.84 22.47 26.55
N SER A 73 0.12 21.84 27.28
CA SER A 73 1.33 22.49 27.75
C SER A 73 2.55 21.57 27.69
N PHE A 74 3.70 22.17 27.41
CA PHE A 74 5.01 21.52 27.49
C PHE A 74 5.86 22.20 28.56
N CYS A 75 6.28 21.46 29.60
CA CYS A 75 7.02 22.00 30.75
C CYS A 75 6.31 23.19 31.42
N GLY A 76 4.97 23.18 31.52
CA GLY A 76 4.19 24.26 32.12
C GLY A 76 3.94 25.47 31.19
N ILE A 77 4.48 25.45 29.96
CA ILE A 77 4.23 26.49 28.95
C ILE A 77 3.13 25.99 28.01
N PRO A 78 2.04 26.76 27.81
CA PRO A 78 0.98 26.40 26.87
C PRO A 78 1.55 26.15 25.48
N ILE A 79 1.18 25.02 24.84
CA ILE A 79 1.54 24.76 23.46
C ILE A 79 0.72 25.69 22.58
N CYS A 80 1.40 26.45 21.71
CA CYS A 80 0.73 27.30 20.77
C CYS A 80 -0.07 26.45 19.76
N GLN A 81 -1.33 26.79 19.53
CA GLN A 81 -2.19 26.12 18.57
C GLN A 81 -1.58 26.06 17.17
N SER A 82 -0.84 27.11 16.77
CA SER A 82 -0.13 27.14 15.48
C SER A 82 0.93 26.05 15.37
N SER A 83 1.68 25.78 16.43
CA SER A 83 2.72 24.73 16.42
C SER A 83 2.13 23.31 16.31
N ILE A 84 0.93 23.11 16.87
CA ILE A 84 0.20 21.84 16.74
C ILE A 84 -0.25 21.67 15.27
N GLU A 85 -0.80 22.73 14.69
CA GLU A 85 -1.27 22.70 13.31
C GLU A 85 -0.13 22.56 12.31
N GLU A 86 1.01 23.21 12.54
CA GLU A 86 2.24 23.03 11.76
C GLU A 86 2.72 21.57 11.78
N SER A 87 2.68 20.90 12.94
CA SER A 87 3.06 19.50 13.07
C SER A 87 2.11 18.57 12.31
N LYS A 88 0.80 18.84 12.36
CA LYS A 88 -0.21 18.10 11.60
C LYS A 88 -0.01 18.27 10.09
N ASN A 89 0.28 19.50 9.66
CA ASN A 89 0.51 19.80 8.25
C ASN A 89 1.80 19.15 7.74
N ALA A 90 2.88 19.14 8.54
CA ALA A 90 4.13 18.50 8.16
C ALA A 90 3.96 17.00 7.85
N ILE A 91 3.19 16.26 8.67
CA ILE A 91 2.92 14.84 8.42
C ILE A 91 2.14 14.64 7.10
N LYS A 92 1.23 15.54 6.77
CA LYS A 92 0.43 15.48 5.55
C LYS A 92 1.20 15.81 4.26
N GLU A 93 2.38 16.39 4.36
CA GLU A 93 3.25 16.68 3.22
C GLU A 93 4.13 15.49 2.80
N PHE A 94 4.25 14.42 3.60
CA PHE A 94 4.95 13.20 3.19
C PHE A 94 4.29 12.55 1.98
N GLY A 95 5.11 11.92 1.14
CA GLY A 95 4.66 11.07 0.06
C GLY A 95 4.18 9.71 0.58
N VAL A 96 3.13 9.16 -0.01
CA VAL A 96 2.58 7.86 0.41
C VAL A 96 2.22 7.01 -0.80
N ILE A 97 2.84 5.83 -0.91
CA ILE A 97 2.43 4.83 -1.88
C ILE A 97 1.65 3.74 -1.14
N CYS A 98 0.34 3.68 -1.41
CA CYS A 98 -0.56 2.66 -0.87
C CYS A 98 -0.49 1.40 -1.72
N LEU A 99 -0.31 0.26 -1.05
CA LEU A 99 -0.24 -1.07 -1.60
C LEU A 99 -1.16 -1.99 -0.80
N SER A 100 -1.49 -3.15 -1.33
CA SER A 100 -2.29 -4.15 -0.64
C SER A 100 -1.51 -5.46 -0.49
N GLU A 101 -1.86 -6.25 0.51
CA GLU A 101 -1.34 -7.61 0.70
C GLU A 101 -2.13 -8.67 -0.08
N ILE A 102 -3.29 -8.29 -0.62
CA ILE A 102 -4.21 -9.20 -1.32
C ILE A 102 -4.51 -8.70 -2.73
N ASN A 103 -4.89 -9.61 -3.62
CA ASN A 103 -5.14 -9.34 -5.02
C ASN A 103 -6.53 -9.80 -5.50
N ASP A 104 -7.37 -10.30 -4.61
CA ASP A 104 -8.64 -10.97 -4.92
C ASP A 104 -9.88 -10.33 -4.26
N ASP A 105 -9.71 -9.21 -3.52
CA ASP A 105 -10.81 -8.54 -2.85
C ASP A 105 -11.74 -7.79 -3.82
N ILE A 106 -13.05 -8.00 -3.71
CA ILE A 106 -14.07 -7.44 -4.61
C ILE A 106 -14.12 -5.91 -4.52
N LEU A 107 -14.01 -5.34 -3.32
CA LEU A 107 -14.09 -3.90 -3.11
C LEU A 107 -12.84 -3.21 -3.66
N MET A 108 -11.65 -3.81 -3.47
CA MET A 108 -10.42 -3.31 -4.06
C MET A 108 -10.51 -3.24 -5.58
N TRP A 109 -10.98 -4.29 -6.23
CA TRP A 109 -11.21 -4.32 -7.67
C TRP A 109 -12.26 -3.30 -8.12
N SER A 110 -13.32 -3.11 -7.33
CA SER A 110 -14.38 -2.15 -7.66
C SER A 110 -13.88 -0.70 -7.55
N HIS A 111 -13.25 -0.34 -6.43
CA HIS A 111 -12.90 1.05 -6.09
C HIS A 111 -11.68 1.56 -6.85
N TYR A 112 -10.66 0.70 -7.02
CA TYR A 112 -9.34 1.14 -7.49
C TYR A 112 -9.02 0.78 -8.93
N THR A 113 -9.88 -0.02 -9.61
CA THR A 113 -9.66 -0.45 -10.99
C THR A 113 -10.77 -0.04 -11.95
N ASP A 114 -11.48 1.03 -11.65
CA ASP A 114 -12.58 1.54 -12.47
C ASP A 114 -13.64 0.46 -12.74
N GLY A 115 -14.19 -0.10 -11.65
CA GLY A 115 -15.24 -1.11 -11.70
C GLY A 115 -14.81 -2.42 -12.39
N HIS A 116 -13.63 -2.93 -12.04
CA HIS A 116 -13.03 -4.18 -12.55
C HIS A 116 -12.50 -4.13 -14.00
N THR A 117 -12.40 -2.93 -14.61
CA THR A 117 -11.89 -2.76 -15.98
C THR A 117 -10.40 -2.44 -16.06
N GLY A 118 -9.77 -2.18 -14.92
CA GLY A 118 -8.34 -1.92 -14.78
C GLY A 118 -7.54 -3.20 -14.52
N PHE A 119 -6.39 -3.04 -13.88
CA PHE A 119 -5.46 -4.12 -13.60
C PHE A 119 -4.79 -3.95 -12.24
N CYS A 120 -4.15 -5.00 -11.76
CA CYS A 120 -3.35 -4.98 -10.55
C CYS A 120 -1.93 -5.41 -10.89
N ILE A 121 -0.92 -4.73 -10.32
CA ILE A 121 0.48 -5.14 -10.44
C ILE A 121 0.97 -5.71 -9.12
N GLU A 122 1.73 -6.80 -9.21
CA GLU A 122 2.41 -7.45 -8.11
C GLU A 122 3.85 -6.97 -8.07
N PHE A 123 4.27 -6.48 -6.90
CA PHE A 123 5.65 -6.15 -6.60
C PHE A 123 6.28 -7.22 -5.73
N GLU A 124 7.50 -7.61 -6.06
CA GLU A 124 8.35 -8.37 -5.15
C GLU A 124 8.74 -7.50 -3.94
N ARG A 125 8.63 -8.09 -2.73
CA ARG A 125 9.11 -7.50 -1.49
C ARG A 125 10.35 -8.24 -1.03
N SER A 126 11.49 -7.55 -1.01
CA SER A 126 12.79 -8.12 -0.67
C SER A 126 13.66 -7.15 0.14
N GLU A 127 14.73 -7.62 0.76
CA GLU A 127 15.67 -6.77 1.49
C GLU A 127 16.39 -5.74 0.60
N ASN A 128 16.41 -5.97 -0.71
CA ASN A 128 17.12 -5.15 -1.68
C ASN A 128 16.23 -4.07 -2.32
N ASN A 129 15.00 -3.86 -1.82
CA ASN A 129 14.11 -2.84 -2.33
C ASN A 129 13.37 -2.09 -1.22
N ASP A 130 12.75 -0.96 -1.56
CA ASP A 130 12.07 -0.08 -0.59
C ASP A 130 10.95 -0.78 0.15
N LEU A 131 10.28 -1.77 -0.48
CA LEU A 131 9.19 -2.51 0.13
C LEU A 131 9.64 -3.45 1.25
N GLY A 132 10.91 -3.88 1.24
CA GLY A 132 11.50 -4.65 2.32
C GLY A 132 12.00 -3.81 3.49
N ASN A 133 12.12 -2.51 3.30
CA ASN A 133 12.56 -1.59 4.34
C ASN A 133 11.42 -1.32 5.35
N TRP A 134 11.47 -2.02 6.47
CA TRP A 134 10.45 -1.97 7.53
C TRP A 134 10.40 -0.65 8.31
N ASP A 135 11.32 0.28 8.08
CA ASP A 135 11.30 1.62 8.65
C ASP A 135 10.35 2.55 7.89
N TYR A 136 10.17 2.29 6.61
CA TYR A 136 9.39 3.14 5.70
C TYR A 136 8.20 2.43 5.07
N CYS A 137 8.25 1.11 4.90
CA CYS A 137 7.14 0.30 4.38
C CYS A 137 6.41 -0.41 5.54
N LEU A 138 5.24 0.11 5.91
CA LEU A 138 4.50 -0.27 7.11
C LEU A 138 3.14 -0.87 6.77
N PRO A 139 2.73 -1.98 7.43
CA PRO A 139 1.35 -2.45 7.36
C PRO A 139 0.43 -1.51 8.13
N VAL A 140 -0.76 -1.25 7.59
CA VAL A 140 -1.79 -0.45 8.24
C VAL A 140 -2.47 -1.26 9.35
N THR A 141 -2.76 -0.59 10.47
CA THR A 141 -3.53 -1.11 11.60
C THR A 141 -4.95 -0.57 11.55
N TYR A 142 -5.92 -1.43 11.81
CA TYR A 142 -7.35 -1.12 11.77
C TYR A 142 -8.02 -1.26 13.15
N ASP A 143 -7.22 -1.35 14.21
CA ASP A 143 -7.71 -1.63 15.56
C ASP A 143 -8.29 -0.40 16.27
N ALA A 144 -8.02 0.80 15.75
CA ALA A 144 -8.42 2.04 16.40
C ALA A 144 -9.78 2.52 15.90
N VAL A 145 -10.78 2.49 16.76
CA VAL A 145 -12.06 3.19 16.57
C VAL A 145 -11.85 4.70 16.80
N GLU A 146 -10.86 5.06 17.61
CA GLU A 146 -10.54 6.43 18.00
C GLU A 146 -9.26 6.91 17.29
N ILE A 147 -9.22 8.20 17.01
CA ILE A 147 -8.04 8.88 16.46
C ILE A 147 -6.87 8.73 17.44
N PRO A 148 -5.65 8.37 16.97
CA PRO A 148 -4.48 8.24 17.82
C PRO A 148 -4.21 9.48 18.66
N CYS A 149 -3.94 9.29 19.94
CA CYS A 149 -3.72 10.36 20.91
C CYS A 149 -2.31 10.26 21.50
N PHE A 150 -1.61 11.38 21.58
CA PHE A 150 -0.22 11.47 22.05
C PHE A 150 -0.03 12.66 22.98
N ASP A 151 0.97 12.62 23.84
CA ASP A 151 1.48 13.80 24.53
C ASP A 151 2.49 14.56 23.63
N SER A 152 2.74 15.82 23.96
CA SER A 152 3.63 16.70 23.18
C SER A 152 5.09 16.27 23.12
N LYS A 153 5.52 15.38 24.04
CA LYS A 153 6.89 14.83 24.03
C LYS A 153 6.98 13.64 23.09
N SER A 154 6.02 12.71 23.20
CA SER A 154 6.02 11.46 22.45
C SER A 154 5.68 11.63 20.97
N ILE A 155 5.00 12.72 20.56
CA ILE A 155 4.59 12.94 19.17
C ILE A 155 5.77 12.95 18.18
N LYS A 156 6.93 13.38 18.62
CA LYS A 156 8.16 13.43 17.80
C LYS A 156 8.91 12.10 17.72
N GLU A 157 8.50 11.12 18.50
CA GLU A 157 9.12 9.80 18.46
C GLU A 157 8.75 9.07 17.17
N LYS A 158 9.72 8.34 16.60
CA LYS A 158 9.52 7.52 15.39
C LYS A 158 8.31 6.58 15.51
N ALA A 159 8.11 6.00 16.69
CA ALA A 159 6.99 5.10 16.98
C ALA A 159 5.62 5.80 16.89
N SER A 160 5.52 7.05 17.34
CA SER A 160 4.29 7.86 17.27
C SER A 160 3.97 8.24 15.82
N VAL A 161 4.97 8.71 15.09
CA VAL A 161 4.82 9.01 13.65
C VAL A 161 4.41 7.76 12.88
N ALA A 162 5.08 6.62 13.12
CA ALA A 162 4.71 5.35 12.50
C ALA A 162 3.26 4.96 12.80
N LYS A 163 2.79 5.15 14.04
CA LYS A 163 1.40 4.89 14.42
C LYS A 163 0.42 5.81 13.71
N ILE A 164 0.73 7.10 13.57
CA ILE A 164 -0.12 8.06 12.85
C ILE A 164 -0.25 7.64 11.39
N VAL A 165 0.86 7.39 10.70
CA VAL A 165 0.87 7.09 9.27
C VAL A 165 0.35 5.69 8.93
N SER A 166 0.27 4.78 9.91
CA SER A 166 -0.22 3.41 9.72
C SER A 166 -1.57 3.12 10.38
N SER A 167 -2.27 4.10 10.95
CA SER A 167 -3.61 3.91 11.53
C SER A 167 -4.68 4.29 10.52
N LYS A 168 -5.73 3.45 10.41
CA LYS A 168 -6.88 3.68 9.53
C LYS A 168 -8.16 3.13 10.17
N ALA A 169 -9.31 3.70 9.83
CA ALA A 169 -10.58 3.25 10.33
C ALA A 169 -10.86 1.77 9.99
N PRO A 170 -11.47 0.97 10.90
CA PRO A 170 -11.74 -0.45 10.70
C PRO A 170 -12.54 -0.78 9.44
N ASN A 171 -13.37 0.15 8.98
CA ASN A 171 -14.17 0.02 7.76
C ASN A 171 -13.32 -0.27 6.50
N TRP A 172 -12.05 0.15 6.50
CA TRP A 172 -11.10 -0.06 5.41
C TRP A 172 -10.25 -1.34 5.56
N SER A 173 -10.54 -2.18 6.54
CA SER A 173 -9.72 -3.37 6.84
C SER A 173 -9.65 -4.40 5.70
N TYR A 174 -10.59 -4.37 4.76
CA TYR A 174 -10.58 -5.20 3.55
C TYR A 174 -9.43 -4.86 2.62
N GLU A 175 -8.86 -3.63 2.69
CA GLU A 175 -7.75 -3.22 1.84
C GLU A 175 -6.44 -3.95 2.16
N LYS A 176 -6.28 -4.46 3.41
CA LYS A 176 -5.02 -5.07 3.88
C LYS A 176 -3.81 -4.22 3.50
N GLU A 177 -3.93 -2.92 3.75
CA GLU A 177 -3.05 -1.89 3.21
C GLU A 177 -1.65 -1.96 3.81
N TRP A 178 -0.68 -1.68 2.96
CA TRP A 178 0.71 -1.34 3.27
C TRP A 178 1.02 0.04 2.72
N ARG A 179 1.79 0.81 3.47
CA ARG A 179 2.20 2.17 3.08
C ARG A 179 3.71 2.25 2.99
N LEU A 180 4.21 2.62 1.82
CA LEU A 180 5.57 3.11 1.68
C LEU A 180 5.54 4.62 1.88
N ILE A 181 6.16 5.08 2.98
CA ILE A 181 6.28 6.49 3.32
C ILE A 181 7.55 7.05 2.68
N VAL A 182 7.40 8.14 1.97
CA VAL A 182 8.45 8.79 1.21
C VAL A 182 8.61 10.21 1.71
N ASP A 183 9.86 10.69 1.78
CA ASP A 183 10.14 12.05 2.24
C ASP A 183 9.38 13.10 1.42
N HIS A 184 9.02 14.21 2.07
CA HIS A 184 8.26 15.32 1.47
C HIS A 184 8.94 15.89 0.20
N GLU A 185 10.26 15.81 0.09
CA GLU A 185 11.01 16.25 -1.10
C GLU A 185 10.67 15.42 -2.37
N TYR A 186 10.23 14.18 -2.19
CA TYR A 186 9.84 13.28 -3.27
C TYR A 186 8.32 13.11 -3.39
N ALA A 187 7.54 13.85 -2.59
CA ALA A 187 6.09 13.86 -2.68
C ALA A 187 5.61 14.72 -3.88
N ASP A 188 4.46 14.35 -4.45
CA ASP A 188 3.94 14.91 -5.71
C ASP A 188 4.94 14.83 -6.87
N ALA A 189 5.69 13.73 -6.91
CA ALA A 189 6.70 13.48 -7.93
C ALA A 189 6.62 12.04 -8.47
N LEU A 190 7.25 11.82 -9.63
CA LEU A 190 7.50 10.49 -10.18
C LEU A 190 8.80 9.94 -9.59
N ILE A 191 8.69 8.91 -8.78
CA ILE A 191 9.83 8.21 -8.20
C ILE A 191 10.05 6.84 -8.85
N SER A 192 11.20 6.24 -8.64
CA SER A 192 11.49 4.88 -9.10
C SER A 192 10.49 3.89 -8.51
N LEU A 193 10.24 2.78 -9.22
CA LEU A 193 9.39 1.72 -8.67
C LEU A 193 9.97 1.19 -7.37
N PRO A 194 9.14 0.96 -6.33
CA PRO A 194 9.61 0.54 -5.02
C PRO A 194 10.07 -0.92 -4.96
N GLY A 195 9.81 -1.67 -6.03
CA GLY A 195 10.19 -3.07 -6.20
C GLY A 195 10.04 -3.51 -7.64
N LYS A 196 10.51 -4.72 -7.96
CA LYS A 196 10.35 -5.33 -9.27
C LYS A 196 8.88 -5.74 -9.47
N ILE A 197 8.31 -5.39 -10.63
CA ILE A 197 7.02 -5.93 -11.06
C ILE A 197 7.23 -7.38 -11.50
N THR A 198 6.51 -8.31 -10.90
CA THR A 198 6.60 -9.75 -11.17
C THR A 198 5.39 -10.28 -11.92
N THR A 199 4.21 -9.71 -11.66
CA THR A 199 2.95 -10.17 -12.26
C THR A 199 2.04 -9.00 -12.57
N VAL A 200 1.30 -9.10 -13.66
CA VAL A 200 0.15 -8.24 -13.96
C VAL A 200 -1.11 -9.11 -13.91
N ILE A 201 -2.11 -8.64 -13.17
CA ILE A 201 -3.40 -9.30 -13.04
C ILE A 201 -4.46 -8.41 -13.72
N PHE A 202 -5.13 -8.92 -14.72
CA PHE A 202 -6.17 -8.19 -15.43
C PHE A 202 -7.51 -8.32 -14.71
N GLY A 203 -8.24 -7.21 -14.59
CA GLY A 203 -9.60 -7.22 -14.05
C GLY A 203 -10.57 -8.02 -14.93
N CYS A 204 -11.57 -8.63 -14.30
CA CYS A 204 -12.51 -9.53 -14.98
C CYS A 204 -13.35 -8.87 -16.09
N LYS A 205 -13.45 -7.53 -16.09
CA LYS A 205 -14.14 -6.75 -17.13
C LYS A 205 -13.18 -6.01 -18.06
N MET A 206 -11.87 -6.25 -17.95
CA MET A 206 -10.89 -5.60 -18.81
C MET A 206 -10.96 -6.18 -20.21
N ASP A 207 -11.13 -5.31 -21.23
CA ASP A 207 -11.19 -5.71 -22.62
C ASP A 207 -9.84 -6.18 -23.17
N THR A 208 -9.88 -6.95 -24.25
CA THR A 208 -8.70 -7.56 -24.87
C THR A 208 -7.71 -6.53 -25.43
N THR A 209 -8.19 -5.40 -25.93
CA THR A 209 -7.32 -4.33 -26.49
C THR A 209 -6.44 -3.74 -25.39
N ARG A 210 -7.02 -3.45 -24.22
CA ARG A 210 -6.27 -2.94 -23.07
C ARG A 210 -5.29 -3.97 -22.54
N ARG A 211 -5.68 -5.25 -22.43
CA ARG A 211 -4.77 -6.35 -22.03
C ARG A 211 -3.59 -6.45 -22.99
N ARG A 212 -3.85 -6.43 -24.29
CA ARG A 212 -2.82 -6.46 -25.35
C ARG A 212 -1.87 -5.25 -25.25
N THR A 213 -2.39 -4.06 -24.98
CA THR A 213 -1.57 -2.85 -24.79
C THR A 213 -0.57 -3.03 -23.65
N ILE A 214 -1.02 -3.52 -22.48
CA ILE A 214 -0.13 -3.76 -21.33
C ILE A 214 0.89 -4.85 -21.65
N ALA A 215 0.46 -5.95 -22.27
CA ALA A 215 1.33 -7.06 -22.63
C ALA A 215 2.43 -6.61 -23.59
N ASN A 216 2.13 -5.76 -24.57
CA ASN A 216 3.11 -5.22 -25.51
C ASN A 216 4.13 -4.29 -24.83
N ILE A 217 3.73 -3.54 -23.78
CA ILE A 217 4.64 -2.68 -23.01
C ILE A 217 5.62 -3.51 -22.18
N LEU A 218 5.14 -4.56 -21.51
CA LEU A 218 5.92 -5.33 -20.52
C LEU A 218 6.55 -6.60 -21.11
N SER A 219 6.05 -7.05 -22.27
CA SER A 219 6.56 -8.25 -22.95
C SER A 219 6.49 -9.51 -22.06
N ILE A 220 7.46 -10.42 -22.20
CA ILE A 220 7.57 -11.67 -21.42
C ILE A 220 8.30 -11.50 -20.10
N ASP A 221 8.69 -10.29 -19.73
CA ASP A 221 9.48 -10.02 -18.52
C ASP A 221 8.69 -10.18 -17.21
N VAL A 222 7.35 -10.29 -17.33
CA VAL A 222 6.44 -10.47 -16.21
C VAL A 222 5.47 -11.63 -16.47
N SER A 223 4.93 -12.19 -15.39
CA SER A 223 3.81 -13.14 -15.47
C SER A 223 2.48 -12.41 -15.66
N TYR A 224 1.53 -13.08 -16.31
CA TYR A 224 0.18 -12.54 -16.49
C TYR A 224 -0.85 -13.44 -15.84
N CYS A 225 -1.83 -12.81 -15.20
CA CYS A 225 -2.98 -13.48 -14.61
C CYS A 225 -4.26 -12.72 -14.97
N GLU A 226 -5.40 -13.33 -14.74
CA GLU A 226 -6.71 -12.69 -14.79
C GLU A 226 -7.54 -13.02 -13.56
N ALA A 227 -8.33 -12.04 -13.10
CA ALA A 227 -9.31 -12.23 -12.06
C ALA A 227 -10.59 -12.84 -12.65
N ILE A 228 -10.89 -14.09 -12.31
CA ILE A 228 -12.07 -14.82 -12.78
C ILE A 228 -13.10 -14.86 -11.68
N GLN A 229 -14.33 -14.46 -11.97
CA GLN A 229 -15.42 -14.54 -11.01
C GLN A 229 -15.71 -16.00 -10.63
N LEU A 230 -15.81 -16.27 -9.34
CA LEU A 230 -16.23 -17.58 -8.83
C LEU A 230 -17.67 -17.87 -9.22
N LYS A 231 -17.95 -19.11 -9.63
CA LYS A 231 -19.29 -19.50 -10.11
C LYS A 231 -20.35 -19.61 -8.99
N ASN A 232 -19.92 -20.04 -7.80
CA ASN A 232 -20.83 -20.42 -6.73
C ASN A 232 -20.63 -19.61 -5.44
N SER A 233 -19.80 -18.56 -5.49
CA SER A 233 -19.54 -17.69 -4.32
C SER A 233 -19.14 -16.30 -4.79
N PHE A 234 -19.24 -15.31 -3.91
CA PHE A 234 -18.70 -13.98 -4.17
C PHE A 234 -17.18 -14.00 -4.00
N GLY A 235 -16.44 -13.59 -5.03
CA GLY A 235 -14.99 -13.54 -5.01
C GLY A 235 -14.37 -13.78 -6.38
N PHE A 236 -13.03 -13.75 -6.39
CA PHE A 236 -12.23 -14.00 -7.58
C PHE A 236 -11.27 -15.17 -7.36
N ASP A 237 -11.01 -15.89 -8.44
CA ASP A 237 -9.91 -16.82 -8.58
C ASP A 237 -8.88 -16.16 -9.51
N ILE A 238 -7.63 -16.03 -9.06
CA ILE A 238 -6.56 -15.41 -9.84
C ILE A 238 -5.84 -16.51 -10.62
N LYS A 239 -6.09 -16.55 -11.94
CA LYS A 239 -5.57 -17.60 -12.80
C LYS A 239 -4.48 -17.11 -13.75
N PRO A 240 -3.41 -17.90 -13.95
CA PRO A 240 -2.40 -17.57 -14.93
C PRO A 240 -2.97 -17.60 -16.35
N ILE A 241 -2.49 -16.68 -17.17
CA ILE A 241 -2.78 -16.61 -18.60
C ILE A 241 -1.47 -16.55 -19.39
N LEU A 242 -1.37 -17.29 -20.47
CA LEU A 242 -0.17 -17.29 -21.31
C LEU A 242 -0.07 -15.98 -22.10
N PHE A 243 1.14 -15.41 -22.16
CA PHE A 243 1.41 -14.19 -22.95
C PHE A 243 0.88 -14.30 -24.39
N LYS A 244 1.11 -15.45 -25.05
CA LYS A 244 0.63 -15.70 -26.40
C LYS A 244 -0.89 -15.54 -26.55
N ALA A 245 -1.65 -16.01 -25.55
CA ALA A 245 -3.12 -15.89 -25.56
C ALA A 245 -3.62 -14.46 -25.33
N ILE A 246 -2.77 -13.54 -24.92
CA ILE A 246 -3.12 -12.12 -24.75
C ILE A 246 -2.91 -11.35 -26.05
N ILE A 247 -1.85 -11.69 -26.81
CA ILE A 247 -1.44 -10.94 -28.00
C ILE A 247 -2.10 -11.44 -29.30
N GLU A 248 -2.56 -12.68 -29.34
CA GLU A 248 -3.41 -13.23 -30.40
C GLU A 248 -4.87 -12.74 -30.29
#